data_7163b8d1389cbfd26f9e33828176e607
#
_entry.id   7163b8d1389cbfd26f9e33828176e607
#
_cell.length_a   1.000
_cell.length_b   1.000
_cell.length_c   1.000
_cell.angle_alpha   90.00
_cell.angle_beta   90.00
_cell.angle_gamma   90.00
#
_symmetry.space_group_name_H-M   'P 1'
#
loop_
_entity.id
_entity.type
_entity.pdbx_description
1 polymer ?
#
loop_
_entity_poly.entity_id
_entity_poly.type
_entity_poly.pdbx_seq_one_letter_code
_entity_poly.pdbx_strand_id
1 'polypeptide(L)'
;MSSVVNVFLTDLSIIIVSFNARADLERCLESLHTGRPATPHEILVVDNGSTDGSADAVRRWPGVRLIEAGANLGFARANNIGLRASDGANVLLLNSDTIVPPGAIDRLLAELDRRDEVAVIGPRLVDTAGRAELSFGRMIGPLSEFRQKRLARSSAVDRLTRGRHHPDWVSGACLLVRRADAEAVGGFDERYFMYTEDVDFCAAIRARGRTILFTPDVEVVHLRGQSAASAPAATREHYRRSQLAFYRKHHPWWAPLLQLYVRIVS
;
A
#
# COMPACT_ATOMS: atom_id res chain seq x y z
N MET A 1 -3.59 -23.04 29.28
CA MET A 1 -3.20 -22.44 27.99
C MET A 1 -2.67 -21.07 28.34
N SER A 2 -1.35 -20.88 28.26
CA SER A 2 -0.71 -19.59 28.55
C SER A 2 -0.92 -18.67 27.38
N SER A 3 -1.71 -17.61 27.54
CA SER A 3 -1.80 -16.53 26.55
C SER A 3 -0.45 -15.83 26.52
N VAL A 4 0.29 -16.03 25.44
CA VAL A 4 1.46 -15.21 25.14
C VAL A 4 0.93 -13.80 24.89
N VAL A 5 1.10 -12.92 25.88
CA VAL A 5 0.88 -11.48 25.70
C VAL A 5 2.02 -11.01 24.80
N ASN A 6 1.71 -10.79 23.52
CA ASN A 6 2.65 -10.12 22.62
C ASN A 6 2.78 -8.66 23.10
N VAL A 7 3.87 -8.36 23.81
CA VAL A 7 4.18 -6.99 24.21
C VAL A 7 4.83 -6.31 23.00
N PHE A 8 4.06 -5.52 22.29
CA PHE A 8 4.60 -4.67 21.23
C PHE A 8 5.45 -3.55 21.85
N LEU A 9 6.61 -3.27 21.27
CA LEU A 9 7.51 -2.21 21.73
C LEU A 9 7.00 -0.81 21.36
N THR A 10 6.11 -0.74 20.35
CA THR A 10 5.44 0.49 19.88
C THR A 10 4.04 0.18 19.37
N ASP A 11 3.20 1.20 19.26
CA ASP A 11 1.81 1.02 18.81
C ASP A 11 1.70 0.99 17.28
N LEU A 12 2.63 1.66 16.58
CA LEU A 12 2.61 1.80 15.12
C LEU A 12 4.00 1.66 14.51
N SER A 13 4.09 0.90 13.41
CA SER A 13 5.23 0.92 12.50
C SER A 13 4.83 1.53 11.17
N ILE A 14 5.55 2.57 10.73
CA ILE A 14 5.38 3.19 9.41
C ILE A 14 6.46 2.62 8.50
N ILE A 15 6.07 1.86 7.49
CA ILE A 15 6.96 1.20 6.54
C ILE A 15 6.87 1.92 5.20
N ILE A 16 7.99 2.45 4.72
CA ILE A 16 8.11 3.16 3.45
C ILE A 16 9.05 2.38 2.55
N VAL A 17 8.58 1.92 1.41
CA VAL A 17 9.43 1.31 0.37
C VAL A 17 9.84 2.39 -0.62
N SER A 18 11.15 2.49 -0.89
CA SER A 18 11.70 3.46 -1.84
C SER A 18 12.58 2.78 -2.89
N PHE A 19 12.44 3.19 -4.15
CA PHE A 19 13.31 2.81 -5.24
C PHE A 19 13.50 3.98 -6.20
N ASN A 20 14.70 4.57 -6.23
CA ASN A 20 15.06 5.71 -7.09
C ASN A 20 14.03 6.86 -7.02
N ALA A 21 13.64 7.25 -5.79
CA ALA A 21 12.60 8.25 -5.53
C ALA A 21 13.05 9.27 -4.47
N ARG A 22 14.33 9.65 -4.46
CA ARG A 22 14.94 10.48 -3.41
C ARG A 22 14.13 11.74 -3.08
N ALA A 23 13.77 12.53 -4.09
CA ALA A 23 13.07 13.80 -3.86
C ALA A 23 11.66 13.61 -3.29
N ASP A 24 10.95 12.55 -3.71
CA ASP A 24 9.62 12.21 -3.20
C ASP A 24 9.73 11.66 -1.78
N LEU A 25 10.70 10.79 -1.52
CA LEU A 25 10.99 10.24 -0.20
C LEU A 25 11.33 11.32 0.82
N GLU A 26 12.17 12.30 0.46
CA GLU A 26 12.50 13.43 1.34
C GLU A 26 11.23 14.24 1.69
N ARG A 27 10.33 14.49 0.73
CA ARG A 27 9.03 15.15 0.99
C ARG A 27 8.10 14.32 1.87
N CYS A 28 8.06 13.01 1.66
CA CYS A 28 7.29 12.09 2.49
C CYS A 28 7.79 12.13 3.94
N LEU A 29 9.10 11.98 4.16
CA LEU A 29 9.71 12.05 5.50
C LEU A 29 9.51 13.41 6.17
N GLU A 30 9.63 14.52 5.42
CA GLU A 30 9.34 15.86 5.91
C GLU A 30 7.90 15.99 6.41
N SER A 31 6.93 15.43 5.64
CA SER A 31 5.51 15.45 6.05
C SER A 31 5.26 14.66 7.33
N LEU A 32 5.92 13.52 7.51
CA LEU A 32 5.84 12.72 8.73
C LEU A 32 6.54 13.38 9.90
N HIS A 33 7.65 14.09 9.67
CA HIS A 33 8.35 14.82 10.71
C HIS A 33 7.55 16.03 11.21
N THR A 34 7.00 16.81 10.27
CA THR A 34 6.18 17.98 10.56
C THR A 34 4.83 17.62 11.17
N GLY A 35 4.19 16.56 10.62
CA GLY A 35 2.90 16.05 11.07
C GLY A 35 3.02 14.83 12.00
N ARG A 36 4.07 14.79 12.83
CA ARG A 36 4.40 13.64 13.66
C ARG A 36 3.17 13.08 14.40
N PRO A 37 2.86 11.77 14.23
CA PRO A 37 1.79 11.15 14.99
C PRO A 37 2.00 11.29 16.52
N ALA A 38 0.92 11.51 17.25
CA ALA A 38 0.94 11.51 18.71
C ALA A 38 1.13 10.09 19.26
N THR A 39 0.66 9.09 18.52
CA THR A 39 0.83 7.66 18.84
C THR A 39 2.32 7.27 18.83
N PRO A 40 2.82 6.51 19.84
CA PRO A 40 4.16 5.94 19.82
C PRO A 40 4.43 5.15 18.55
N HIS A 41 5.46 5.54 17.79
CA HIS A 41 5.71 4.96 16.48
C HIS A 41 7.20 4.85 16.16
N GLU A 42 7.50 3.96 15.21
CA GLU A 42 8.77 3.88 14.50
C GLU A 42 8.55 4.14 13.01
N ILE A 43 9.58 4.62 12.33
CA ILE A 43 9.60 4.81 10.88
C ILE A 43 10.72 3.95 10.30
N LEU A 44 10.37 3.06 9.37
CA LEU A 44 11.31 2.21 8.64
C LEU A 44 11.24 2.58 7.15
N VAL A 45 12.39 2.88 6.57
CA VAL A 45 12.53 3.00 5.11
C VAL A 45 13.26 1.78 4.60
N VAL A 46 12.61 1.04 3.71
CA VAL A 46 13.24 -0.06 2.97
C VAL A 46 13.71 0.50 1.63
N ASP A 47 15.01 0.74 1.52
CA ASP A 47 15.63 1.12 0.26
C ASP A 47 15.77 -0.13 -0.62
N ASN A 48 15.02 -0.15 -1.69
CA ASN A 48 14.89 -1.31 -2.59
C ASN A 48 15.96 -1.33 -3.68
N GLY A 49 17.20 -0.97 -3.33
CA GLY A 49 18.35 -0.95 -4.23
C GLY A 49 18.44 0.32 -5.07
N SER A 50 18.20 1.48 -4.48
CA SER A 50 18.31 2.79 -5.15
C SER A 50 19.76 3.16 -5.48
N THR A 51 19.92 3.92 -6.56
CA THR A 51 21.21 4.45 -7.04
C THR A 51 21.25 5.99 -7.10
N ASP A 52 20.13 6.65 -6.72
CA ASP A 52 19.95 8.10 -6.79
C ASP A 52 20.31 8.86 -5.51
N GLY A 53 20.89 8.16 -4.51
CA GLY A 53 21.23 8.71 -3.21
C GLY A 53 20.05 8.73 -2.20
N SER A 54 18.98 7.98 -2.46
CA SER A 54 17.85 7.81 -1.53
C SER A 54 18.32 7.29 -0.17
N ALA A 55 19.13 6.23 -0.13
CA ALA A 55 19.66 5.67 1.11
C ALA A 55 20.45 6.69 1.94
N ASP A 56 21.32 7.48 1.30
CA ASP A 56 22.08 8.53 1.97
C ASP A 56 21.19 9.67 2.48
N ALA A 57 20.10 9.96 1.77
CA ALA A 57 19.09 10.91 2.23
C ALA A 57 18.46 10.44 3.54
N VAL A 58 18.03 9.17 3.62
CA VAL A 58 17.41 8.59 4.82
C VAL A 58 18.34 8.63 6.04
N ARG A 59 19.63 8.35 5.87
CA ARG A 59 20.60 8.36 6.98
C ARG A 59 20.71 9.72 7.70
N ARG A 60 20.25 10.81 7.07
CA ARG A 60 20.23 12.14 7.67
C ARG A 60 18.98 12.43 8.51
N TRP A 61 17.98 11.54 8.50
CA TRP A 61 16.74 11.71 9.25
C TRP A 61 16.82 11.05 10.63
N PRO A 62 16.86 11.83 11.73
CA PRO A 62 16.88 11.27 13.08
C PRO A 62 15.62 10.44 13.35
N GLY A 63 15.79 9.27 13.93
CA GLY A 63 14.68 8.39 14.31
C GLY A 63 14.07 7.60 13.14
N VAL A 64 14.63 7.69 11.93
CA VAL A 64 14.24 6.85 10.79
C VAL A 64 15.23 5.71 10.63
N ARG A 65 14.74 4.50 10.64
CA ARG A 65 15.53 3.27 10.46
C ARG A 65 15.62 2.93 8.98
N LEU A 66 16.82 2.90 8.42
CA LEU A 66 17.09 2.45 7.04
C LEU A 66 17.32 0.94 7.01
N ILE A 67 16.72 0.27 6.04
CA ILE A 67 16.97 -1.12 5.68
C ILE A 67 17.31 -1.15 4.19
N GLU A 68 18.52 -1.54 3.85
CA GLU A 68 18.96 -1.67 2.47
C GLU A 68 18.70 -3.10 1.97
N ALA A 69 17.81 -3.25 0.98
CA ALA A 69 17.48 -4.56 0.41
C ALA A 69 18.55 -5.11 -0.54
N GLY A 70 19.53 -4.28 -0.92
CA GLY A 70 20.65 -4.64 -1.78
C GLY A 70 20.33 -4.73 -3.28
N ALA A 71 19.07 -4.88 -3.64
CA ALA A 71 18.59 -4.93 -5.03
C ALA A 71 17.11 -4.56 -5.09
N ASN A 72 16.59 -4.25 -6.29
CA ASN A 72 15.15 -4.07 -6.48
C ASN A 72 14.43 -5.43 -6.46
N LEU A 73 13.87 -5.76 -5.31
CA LEU A 73 13.16 -7.02 -5.04
C LEU A 73 11.66 -6.96 -5.39
N GLY A 74 11.16 -5.77 -5.78
CA GLY A 74 9.75 -5.48 -5.98
C GLY A 74 9.05 -5.01 -4.69
N PHE A 75 7.83 -4.47 -4.85
CA PHE A 75 7.10 -3.81 -3.78
C PHE A 75 6.64 -4.78 -2.67
N ALA A 76 6.08 -5.94 -3.07
CA ALA A 76 5.60 -6.94 -2.11
C ALA A 76 6.72 -7.43 -1.18
N ARG A 77 7.87 -7.82 -1.75
CA ARG A 77 9.00 -8.36 -0.99
C ARG A 77 9.64 -7.31 -0.10
N ALA A 78 9.79 -6.07 -0.60
CA ALA A 78 10.34 -4.97 0.19
C ALA A 78 9.44 -4.62 1.38
N ASN A 79 8.10 -4.58 1.20
CA ASN A 79 7.17 -4.41 2.32
C ASN A 79 7.27 -5.55 3.34
N ASN A 80 7.42 -6.80 2.90
CA ASN A 80 7.61 -7.93 3.80
C ASN A 80 8.93 -7.84 4.60
N ILE A 81 9.99 -7.28 4.02
CA ILE A 81 11.23 -6.99 4.77
C ILE A 81 10.94 -6.00 5.88
N GLY A 82 10.25 -4.90 5.58
CA GLY A 82 9.82 -3.92 6.58
C GLY A 82 8.93 -4.52 7.65
N LEU A 83 7.93 -5.32 7.26
CA LEU A 83 7.00 -5.98 8.18
C LEU A 83 7.73 -6.90 9.18
N ARG A 84 8.69 -7.69 8.71
CA ARG A 84 9.50 -8.57 9.58
C ARG A 84 10.46 -7.82 10.49
N ALA A 85 10.88 -6.62 10.09
CA ALA A 85 11.84 -5.81 10.83
C ALA A 85 11.21 -4.82 11.79
N SER A 86 9.89 -4.73 11.82
CA SER A 86 9.12 -3.74 12.59
C SER A 86 8.39 -4.39 13.76
N ASP A 87 8.07 -3.59 14.82
CA ASP A 87 7.57 -4.10 16.10
C ASP A 87 6.21 -3.51 16.53
N GLY A 88 5.60 -2.60 15.73
CA GLY A 88 4.33 -1.95 16.07
C GLY A 88 3.13 -2.89 16.03
N ALA A 89 2.17 -2.70 16.93
CA ALA A 89 0.89 -3.44 16.96
C ALA A 89 0.06 -3.23 15.70
N ASN A 90 0.20 -2.05 15.08
CA ASN A 90 -0.37 -1.70 13.79
C ASN A 90 0.74 -1.36 12.80
N VAL A 91 0.50 -1.57 11.52
CA VAL A 91 1.47 -1.30 10.45
C VAL A 91 0.83 -0.38 9.41
N LEU A 92 1.45 0.75 9.17
CA LEU A 92 1.12 1.64 8.07
C LEU A 92 2.11 1.40 6.93
N LEU A 93 1.62 0.86 5.83
CA LEU A 93 2.34 0.78 4.56
C LEU A 93 2.14 2.11 3.84
N LEU A 94 3.21 2.74 3.44
CA LEU A 94 3.18 4.09 2.87
C LEU A 94 4.14 4.18 1.67
N ASN A 95 3.64 4.65 0.54
CA ASN A 95 4.51 4.92 -0.60
C ASN A 95 5.43 6.12 -0.33
N SER A 96 6.64 6.06 -0.87
CA SER A 96 7.63 7.16 -0.76
C SER A 96 7.21 8.46 -1.45
N ASP A 97 6.18 8.42 -2.31
CA ASP A 97 5.62 9.58 -3.02
C ASP A 97 4.29 10.06 -2.43
N THR A 98 4.13 9.94 -1.11
CA THR A 98 2.95 10.44 -0.39
C THR A 98 3.31 11.62 0.52
N ILE A 99 2.34 12.53 0.72
CA ILE A 99 2.39 13.60 1.72
C ILE A 99 1.27 13.36 2.71
N VAL A 100 1.62 13.17 3.97
CA VAL A 100 0.68 12.86 5.04
C VAL A 100 0.37 14.11 5.86
N PRO A 101 -0.87 14.62 5.86
CA PRO A 101 -1.23 15.79 6.66
C PRO A 101 -1.15 15.53 8.17
N PRO A 102 -0.89 16.56 8.98
CA PRO A 102 -0.87 16.44 10.44
C PRO A 102 -2.14 15.78 11.02
N GLY A 103 -1.96 14.84 11.94
CA GLY A 103 -3.04 14.12 12.61
C GLY A 103 -3.77 13.09 11.73
N ALA A 104 -3.38 12.90 10.47
CA ALA A 104 -4.00 11.93 9.56
C ALA A 104 -3.84 10.49 10.08
N ILE A 105 -2.64 10.15 10.51
CA ILE A 105 -2.31 8.79 11.00
C ILE A 105 -3.07 8.48 12.29
N ASP A 106 -3.09 9.40 13.25
CA ASP A 106 -3.82 9.21 14.53
C ASP A 106 -5.33 9.03 14.28
N ARG A 107 -5.90 9.75 13.28
CA ARG A 107 -7.30 9.57 12.89
C ARG A 107 -7.55 8.19 12.24
N LEU A 108 -6.62 7.70 11.41
CA LEU A 108 -6.75 6.35 10.85
C LEU A 108 -6.68 5.27 11.92
N LEU A 109 -5.75 5.41 12.88
CA LEU A 109 -5.65 4.50 14.03
C LEU A 109 -6.92 4.51 14.87
N ALA A 110 -7.40 5.69 15.26
CA ALA A 110 -8.63 5.81 16.04
C ALA A 110 -9.86 5.22 15.30
N GLU A 111 -9.89 5.30 13.98
CA GLU A 111 -10.96 4.72 13.16
C GLU A 111 -10.84 3.18 13.08
N LEU A 112 -9.62 2.65 13.03
CA LEU A 112 -9.33 1.22 13.09
C LEU A 112 -9.71 0.64 14.47
N ASP A 113 -9.32 1.30 15.56
CA ASP A 113 -9.54 0.84 16.93
C ASP A 113 -11.01 0.76 17.34
N ARG A 114 -11.86 1.56 16.72
CA ARG A 114 -13.31 1.54 16.96
C ARG A 114 -14.05 0.34 16.35
N ARG A 115 -13.37 -0.47 15.52
CA ARG A 115 -14.00 -1.52 14.70
C ARG A 115 -13.18 -2.80 14.72
N ASP A 116 -13.53 -3.69 15.63
CA ASP A 116 -12.79 -4.95 15.79
C ASP A 116 -12.83 -5.83 14.53
N GLU A 117 -13.90 -5.76 13.75
CA GLU A 117 -14.07 -6.51 12.50
C GLU A 117 -13.20 -6.01 11.35
N VAL A 118 -12.74 -4.73 11.43
CA VAL A 118 -11.88 -4.11 10.42
C VAL A 118 -10.43 -4.50 10.67
N ALA A 119 -9.79 -5.09 9.68
CA ALA A 119 -8.36 -5.41 9.70
C ALA A 119 -7.52 -4.37 8.97
N VAL A 120 -8.07 -3.79 7.89
CA VAL A 120 -7.36 -2.86 7.01
C VAL A 120 -8.20 -1.61 6.81
N ILE A 121 -7.53 -0.45 6.83
CA ILE A 121 -8.14 0.83 6.51
C ILE A 121 -7.29 1.60 5.50
N GLY A 122 -7.94 2.18 4.48
CA GLY A 122 -7.32 3.07 3.50
C GLY A 122 -7.99 4.45 3.50
N PRO A 123 -7.20 5.54 3.43
CA PRO A 123 -7.71 6.90 3.33
C PRO A 123 -8.14 7.26 1.91
N ARG A 124 -8.76 8.42 1.77
CA ARG A 124 -8.94 9.09 0.49
C ARG A 124 -7.57 9.56 -0.02
N LEU A 125 -7.16 9.09 -1.19
CA LEU A 125 -5.98 9.58 -1.89
C LEU A 125 -6.38 10.72 -2.85
N VAL A 126 -5.57 11.77 -2.88
CA VAL A 126 -5.74 12.90 -3.78
C VAL A 126 -4.42 13.23 -4.49
N ASP A 127 -4.48 13.78 -5.69
CA ASP A 127 -3.30 14.31 -6.36
C ASP A 127 -2.91 15.70 -5.80
N THR A 128 -1.84 16.28 -6.31
CA THR A 128 -1.36 17.62 -5.91
C THR A 128 -2.33 18.76 -6.21
N ALA A 129 -3.32 18.53 -7.06
CA ALA A 129 -4.40 19.47 -7.37
C ALA A 129 -5.68 19.20 -6.53
N GLY A 130 -5.62 18.28 -5.56
CA GLY A 130 -6.75 17.90 -4.70
C GLY A 130 -7.78 17.01 -5.41
N ARG A 131 -7.49 16.50 -6.60
CA ARG A 131 -8.40 15.60 -7.33
C ARG A 131 -8.30 14.19 -6.77
N ALA A 132 -9.46 13.60 -6.44
CA ALA A 132 -9.52 12.29 -5.85
C ALA A 132 -9.05 11.18 -6.81
N GLU A 133 -8.35 10.21 -6.24
CA GLU A 133 -7.97 8.97 -6.89
C GLU A 133 -8.90 7.83 -6.48
N LEU A 134 -9.18 6.90 -7.41
CA LEU A 134 -9.90 5.69 -7.08
C LEU A 134 -8.92 4.69 -6.44
N SER A 135 -8.78 4.79 -5.12
CA SER A 135 -7.85 4.02 -4.29
C SER A 135 -8.49 2.81 -3.62
N PHE A 136 -9.64 2.36 -4.09
CA PHE A 136 -10.35 1.18 -3.60
C PHE A 136 -11.19 0.55 -4.70
N GLY A 137 -11.64 -0.68 -4.49
CA GLY A 137 -12.50 -1.31 -5.48
C GLY A 137 -13.09 -2.65 -5.09
N ARG A 138 -13.79 -3.24 -6.07
CA ARG A 138 -14.22 -4.63 -6.03
C ARG A 138 -13.08 -5.54 -6.44
N MET A 139 -13.13 -6.80 -5.99
CA MET A 139 -12.13 -7.80 -6.34
C MET A 139 -11.93 -7.87 -7.86
N ILE A 140 -10.67 -7.95 -8.28
CA ILE A 140 -10.28 -8.05 -9.69
C ILE A 140 -10.87 -9.30 -10.31
N GLY A 141 -11.47 -9.13 -11.48
CA GLY A 141 -12.04 -10.18 -12.32
C GLY A 141 -12.40 -9.59 -13.68
N PRO A 142 -12.78 -10.39 -14.68
CA PRO A 142 -12.94 -9.95 -16.06
C PRO A 142 -13.86 -8.73 -16.25
N LEU A 143 -15.00 -8.72 -15.56
CA LEU A 143 -15.97 -7.62 -15.66
C LEU A 143 -15.70 -6.48 -14.68
N SER A 144 -15.25 -6.81 -13.46
CA SER A 144 -14.98 -5.80 -12.43
C SER A 144 -13.79 -4.93 -12.80
N GLU A 145 -12.76 -5.49 -13.39
CA GLU A 145 -11.58 -4.76 -13.84
C GLU A 145 -11.91 -3.74 -14.95
N PHE A 146 -12.71 -4.15 -15.92
CA PHE A 146 -13.16 -3.23 -16.97
C PHE A 146 -13.99 -2.07 -16.40
N ARG A 147 -14.93 -2.38 -15.48
CA ARG A 147 -15.73 -1.36 -14.79
C ARG A 147 -14.87 -0.43 -13.96
N GLN A 148 -13.90 -0.98 -13.22
CA GLN A 148 -12.95 -0.21 -12.41
C GLN A 148 -12.12 0.76 -13.26
N LYS A 149 -11.55 0.30 -14.39
CA LYS A 149 -10.81 1.14 -15.32
C LYS A 149 -11.64 2.27 -15.92
N ARG A 150 -12.91 2.00 -16.26
CA ARG A 150 -13.83 3.05 -16.72
C ARG A 150 -14.14 4.05 -15.61
N LEU A 151 -14.41 3.56 -14.42
CA LEU A 151 -14.73 4.38 -13.24
C LEU A 151 -13.57 5.30 -12.88
N ALA A 152 -12.34 4.79 -12.85
CA ALA A 152 -11.14 5.55 -12.52
C ALA A 152 -10.87 6.76 -13.45
N ARG A 153 -11.47 6.75 -14.66
CA ARG A 153 -11.38 7.83 -15.64
C ARG A 153 -12.59 8.76 -15.63
N SER A 154 -13.54 8.54 -14.76
CA SER A 154 -14.80 9.28 -14.74
C SER A 154 -14.82 10.35 -13.66
N SER A 155 -15.61 11.40 -13.86
CA SER A 155 -15.88 12.42 -12.83
C SER A 155 -16.62 11.89 -11.61
N ALA A 156 -17.11 10.64 -11.66
CA ALA A 156 -17.78 10.00 -10.52
C ALA A 156 -16.80 9.61 -9.40
N VAL A 157 -15.49 9.56 -9.65
CA VAL A 157 -14.47 9.24 -8.64
C VAL A 157 -14.58 10.18 -7.44
N ASP A 158 -14.64 11.48 -7.67
CA ASP A 158 -14.74 12.46 -6.57
C ASP A 158 -15.98 12.20 -5.70
N ARG A 159 -17.14 11.95 -6.30
CA ARG A 159 -18.38 11.64 -5.55
C ARG A 159 -18.27 10.33 -4.79
N LEU A 160 -17.73 9.27 -5.39
CA LEU A 160 -17.60 7.96 -4.76
C LEU A 160 -16.62 7.98 -3.58
N THR A 161 -15.55 8.76 -3.71
CA THR A 161 -14.54 8.88 -2.65
C THR A 161 -14.93 9.81 -1.50
N ARG A 162 -16.13 10.42 -1.53
CA ARG A 162 -16.68 11.21 -0.41
C ARG A 162 -17.42 10.36 0.61
N GLY A 163 -17.76 9.12 0.28
CA GLY A 163 -18.48 8.20 1.17
C GLY A 163 -17.55 7.16 1.79
N ARG A 164 -17.90 6.72 3.00
CA ARG A 164 -17.26 5.56 3.63
C ARG A 164 -17.76 4.28 2.98
N HIS A 165 -16.85 3.34 2.71
CA HIS A 165 -17.16 2.08 2.04
C HIS A 165 -16.46 0.90 2.71
N HIS A 166 -17.04 -0.31 2.52
CA HIS A 166 -16.35 -1.58 2.78
C HIS A 166 -16.02 -2.24 1.42
N PRO A 167 -14.94 -1.81 0.77
CA PRO A 167 -14.53 -2.36 -0.51
C PRO A 167 -13.89 -3.73 -0.34
N ASP A 168 -13.56 -4.36 -1.47
CA ASP A 168 -12.81 -5.62 -1.44
C ASP A 168 -11.31 -5.39 -1.24
N TRP A 169 -10.80 -4.22 -1.59
CA TRP A 169 -9.41 -3.81 -1.42
C TRP A 169 -9.27 -2.29 -1.33
N VAL A 170 -8.18 -1.84 -0.73
CA VAL A 170 -7.69 -0.46 -0.73
C VAL A 170 -6.24 -0.44 -1.22
N SER A 171 -5.80 0.69 -1.76
CA SER A 171 -4.46 0.86 -2.34
C SER A 171 -3.35 0.76 -1.30
N GLY A 172 -2.29 0.05 -1.65
CA GLY A 172 -1.05 -0.02 -0.87
C GLY A 172 -0.27 1.29 -0.78
N ALA A 173 -0.69 2.35 -1.51
CA ALA A 173 -0.05 3.66 -1.41
C ALA A 173 -0.17 4.29 -0.01
N CYS A 174 -1.29 4.01 0.71
CA CYS A 174 -1.45 4.31 2.13
C CYS A 174 -2.46 3.29 2.71
N LEU A 175 -1.95 2.29 3.40
CA LEU A 175 -2.73 1.17 3.93
C LEU A 175 -2.32 0.90 5.36
N LEU A 176 -3.24 1.13 6.30
CA LEU A 176 -3.06 0.78 7.71
C LEU A 176 -3.68 -0.59 7.97
N VAL A 177 -2.94 -1.48 8.62
CA VAL A 177 -3.36 -2.85 8.94
C VAL A 177 -2.98 -3.24 10.36
N ARG A 178 -3.81 -4.04 11.03
CA ARG A 178 -3.43 -4.68 12.29
C ARG A 178 -2.33 -5.70 12.00
N ARG A 179 -1.22 -5.65 12.76
CA ARG A 179 -0.11 -6.61 12.58
C ARG A 179 -0.56 -8.05 12.62
N ALA A 180 -1.37 -8.40 13.61
CA ALA A 180 -1.87 -9.77 13.77
C ALA A 180 -2.61 -10.28 12.54
N ASP A 181 -3.38 -9.43 11.85
CA ASP A 181 -4.07 -9.79 10.61
C ASP A 181 -3.08 -9.92 9.43
N ALA A 182 -2.07 -9.04 9.34
CA ALA A 182 -1.03 -9.12 8.32
C ALA A 182 -0.18 -10.40 8.46
N GLU A 183 0.24 -10.73 9.67
CA GLU A 183 0.99 -11.94 9.99
C GLU A 183 0.16 -13.22 9.75
N ALA A 184 -1.12 -13.19 10.11
CA ALA A 184 -2.02 -14.32 9.92
C ALA A 184 -2.21 -14.73 8.45
N VAL A 185 -1.95 -13.82 7.49
CA VAL A 185 -1.96 -14.11 6.05
C VAL A 185 -0.55 -14.29 5.47
N GLY A 186 0.50 -14.15 6.28
CA GLY A 186 1.90 -14.30 5.87
C GLY A 186 2.49 -13.08 5.16
N GLY A 187 1.87 -11.88 5.32
CA GLY A 187 2.25 -10.67 4.61
C GLY A 187 1.81 -10.67 3.14
N PHE A 188 2.56 -9.97 2.30
CA PHE A 188 2.32 -9.92 0.87
C PHE A 188 2.81 -11.18 0.16
N ASP A 189 2.09 -11.64 -0.86
CA ASP A 189 2.54 -12.72 -1.73
C ASP A 189 3.68 -12.25 -2.65
N GLU A 190 4.89 -12.75 -2.43
CA GLU A 190 6.11 -12.32 -3.12
C GLU A 190 6.18 -12.75 -4.60
N ARG A 191 5.15 -13.43 -5.12
CA ARG A 191 4.99 -13.64 -6.58
C ARG A 191 4.71 -12.35 -7.34
N TYR A 192 4.15 -11.34 -6.65
CA TYR A 192 3.92 -10.02 -7.22
C TYR A 192 5.17 -9.18 -7.05
N PHE A 193 5.77 -8.78 -8.17
CA PHE A 193 6.87 -7.83 -8.12
C PHE A 193 6.35 -6.41 -7.83
N MET A 194 5.30 -6.01 -8.52
CA MET A 194 4.63 -4.72 -8.36
C MET A 194 3.23 -4.80 -8.98
N TYR A 195 2.26 -4.10 -8.40
CA TYR A 195 0.83 -4.09 -8.72
C TYR A 195 0.08 -5.38 -8.36
N THR A 196 -1.14 -5.22 -7.92
CA THR A 196 -2.08 -6.26 -7.48
C THR A 196 -1.70 -7.02 -6.19
N GLU A 197 -0.51 -6.78 -5.63
CA GLU A 197 -0.11 -7.34 -4.32
C GLU A 197 -1.02 -6.84 -3.19
N ASP A 198 -1.43 -5.57 -3.22
CA ASP A 198 -2.37 -4.96 -2.27
C ASP A 198 -3.77 -5.56 -2.40
N VAL A 199 -4.22 -5.80 -3.62
CA VAL A 199 -5.50 -6.48 -3.90
C VAL A 199 -5.48 -7.91 -3.39
N ASP A 200 -4.39 -8.65 -3.65
CA ASP A 200 -4.20 -10.03 -3.19
C ASP A 200 -4.11 -10.11 -1.66
N PHE A 201 -3.38 -9.18 -1.04
CA PHE A 201 -3.27 -9.07 0.41
C PHE A 201 -4.65 -8.83 1.06
N CYS A 202 -5.41 -7.89 0.53
CA CYS A 202 -6.79 -7.63 0.99
C CYS A 202 -7.69 -8.87 0.78
N ALA A 203 -7.53 -9.60 -0.34
CA ALA A 203 -8.26 -10.84 -0.58
C ALA A 203 -7.96 -11.91 0.47
N ALA A 204 -6.69 -12.08 0.83
CA ALA A 204 -6.27 -13.04 1.85
C ALA A 204 -6.83 -12.69 3.25
N ILE A 205 -6.81 -11.41 3.62
CA ILE A 205 -7.39 -10.90 4.87
C ILE A 205 -8.91 -11.15 4.90
N ARG A 206 -9.62 -10.84 3.81
CA ARG A 206 -11.07 -11.06 3.71
C ARG A 206 -11.44 -12.56 3.75
N ALA A 207 -10.61 -13.42 3.21
CA ALA A 207 -10.80 -14.88 3.28
C ALA A 207 -10.77 -15.42 4.72
N ARG A 208 -10.21 -14.64 5.66
CA ARG A 208 -10.23 -14.94 7.10
C ARG A 208 -11.44 -14.32 7.85
N GLY A 209 -12.42 -13.80 7.11
CA GLY A 209 -13.63 -13.18 7.67
C GLY A 209 -13.43 -11.74 8.17
N ARG A 210 -12.28 -11.12 7.89
CA ARG A 210 -12.00 -9.73 8.24
C ARG A 210 -12.52 -8.78 7.18
N THR A 211 -12.74 -7.51 7.55
CA THR A 211 -13.26 -6.48 6.63
C THR A 211 -12.21 -5.41 6.31
N ILE A 212 -12.41 -4.78 5.16
CA ILE A 212 -11.61 -3.65 4.69
C ILE A 212 -12.47 -2.39 4.78
N LEU A 213 -11.92 -1.29 5.23
CA LEU A 213 -12.60 0.00 5.31
C LEU A 213 -11.87 1.04 4.45
N PHE A 214 -12.62 1.75 3.63
CA PHE A 214 -12.20 3.01 3.02
C PHE A 214 -12.85 4.17 3.77
N THR A 215 -12.06 5.16 4.21
CA THR A 215 -12.55 6.35 4.89
C THR A 215 -12.21 7.63 4.14
N PRO A 216 -13.19 8.53 3.90
CA PRO A 216 -12.96 9.86 3.35
C PRO A 216 -12.50 10.89 4.39
N ASP A 217 -12.56 10.55 5.68
CA ASP A 217 -12.33 11.49 6.79
C ASP A 217 -10.83 11.82 6.94
N VAL A 218 -9.98 11.11 6.23
CA VAL A 218 -8.55 11.34 6.11
C VAL A 218 -8.19 11.42 4.64
N GLU A 219 -7.51 12.50 4.26
CA GLU A 219 -6.94 12.67 2.92
C GLU A 219 -5.42 12.57 3.01
N VAL A 220 -4.82 11.84 2.06
CA VAL A 220 -3.37 11.74 1.87
C VAL A 220 -3.06 12.13 0.44
N VAL A 221 -2.09 13.02 0.24
CA VAL A 221 -1.67 13.41 -1.11
C VAL A 221 -0.74 12.34 -1.67
N HIS A 222 -1.04 11.87 -2.87
CA HIS A 222 -0.22 10.92 -3.61
C HIS A 222 0.34 11.60 -4.85
N LEU A 223 1.64 11.84 -4.85
CA LEU A 223 2.31 12.63 -5.89
C LEU A 223 2.32 11.93 -7.25
N ARG A 224 2.00 10.63 -7.27
CA ARG A 224 2.12 9.72 -8.42
C ARG A 224 3.47 9.85 -9.06
N GLY A 225 4.47 9.38 -8.31
CA GLY A 225 5.87 9.60 -8.54
C GLY A 225 6.35 9.32 -9.94
N GLN A 226 7.46 9.92 -10.24
CA GLN A 226 8.15 9.86 -11.53
C GLN A 226 8.59 8.42 -11.91
N SER A 227 8.59 7.48 -10.96
CA SER A 227 8.97 6.08 -11.21
C SER A 227 8.10 5.40 -12.27
N ALA A 228 6.79 5.65 -12.29
CA ALA A 228 5.89 5.10 -13.32
C ALA A 228 6.01 5.88 -14.65
N ALA A 229 6.30 7.17 -14.58
CA ALA A 229 6.46 8.04 -15.76
C ALA A 229 7.82 7.82 -16.44
N SER A 230 8.88 7.50 -15.69
CA SER A 230 10.23 7.31 -16.21
C SER A 230 10.43 6.00 -16.97
N ALA A 231 9.62 4.96 -16.71
CA ALA A 231 9.73 3.64 -17.35
C ALA A 231 8.37 3.02 -17.73
N PRO A 232 7.58 3.63 -18.66
CA PRO A 232 6.21 3.20 -18.97
C PRO A 232 6.12 1.77 -19.52
N ALA A 233 7.13 1.30 -20.23
CA ALA A 233 7.17 -0.05 -20.80
C ALA A 233 7.37 -1.10 -19.69
N ALA A 234 8.34 -0.90 -18.80
CA ALA A 234 8.58 -1.79 -17.66
C ALA A 234 7.37 -1.81 -16.73
N THR A 235 6.76 -0.66 -16.46
CA THR A 235 5.54 -0.53 -15.65
C THR A 235 4.41 -1.38 -16.22
N ARG A 236 4.17 -1.33 -17.55
CA ARG A 236 3.16 -2.15 -18.22
C ARG A 236 3.47 -3.64 -18.14
N GLU A 237 4.73 -4.01 -18.29
CA GLU A 237 5.16 -5.41 -18.20
C GLU A 237 4.94 -5.96 -16.78
N HIS A 238 5.36 -5.24 -15.75
CA HIS A 238 5.13 -5.63 -14.35
C HIS A 238 3.63 -5.76 -14.06
N TYR A 239 2.82 -4.79 -14.47
CA TYR A 239 1.36 -4.86 -14.31
C TYR A 239 0.77 -6.11 -14.96
N ARG A 240 1.16 -6.43 -16.21
CA ARG A 240 0.66 -7.60 -16.93
C ARG A 240 1.08 -8.92 -16.26
N ARG A 241 2.33 -9.01 -15.81
CA ARG A 241 2.83 -10.18 -15.08
C ARG A 241 2.04 -10.40 -13.78
N SER A 242 1.86 -9.36 -13.01
CA SER A 242 1.11 -9.41 -11.75
C SER A 242 -0.37 -9.71 -11.98
N GLN A 243 -0.99 -9.08 -12.97
CA GLN A 243 -2.36 -9.40 -13.38
C GLN A 243 -2.52 -10.88 -13.74
N LEU A 244 -1.60 -11.43 -14.55
CA LEU A 244 -1.65 -12.86 -14.91
C LEU A 244 -1.42 -13.76 -13.69
N ALA A 245 -0.51 -13.41 -12.78
CA ALA A 245 -0.30 -14.14 -11.54
C ALA A 245 -1.57 -14.14 -10.66
N PHE A 246 -2.25 -12.98 -10.56
CA PHE A 246 -3.52 -12.84 -9.84
C PHE A 246 -4.62 -13.75 -10.45
N TYR A 247 -4.78 -13.72 -11.77
CA TYR A 247 -5.78 -14.57 -12.43
C TYR A 247 -5.46 -16.06 -12.26
N ARG A 248 -4.19 -16.48 -12.32
CA ARG A 248 -3.79 -17.85 -12.05
C ARG A 248 -4.12 -18.30 -10.63
N LYS A 249 -4.05 -17.40 -9.65
CA LYS A 249 -4.36 -17.68 -8.25
C LYS A 249 -5.85 -17.68 -7.96
N HIS A 250 -6.57 -16.65 -8.44
CA HIS A 250 -7.95 -16.39 -8.03
C HIS A 250 -8.99 -16.77 -9.10
N HIS A 251 -8.59 -16.81 -10.37
CA HIS A 251 -9.47 -17.08 -11.52
C HIS A 251 -8.80 -18.03 -12.53
N PRO A 252 -8.40 -19.27 -12.12
CA PRO A 252 -7.58 -20.16 -12.94
C PRO A 252 -8.20 -20.45 -14.32
N TRP A 253 -9.53 -20.53 -14.40
CA TRP A 253 -10.26 -20.76 -15.65
C TRP A 253 -10.17 -19.59 -16.66
N TRP A 254 -9.96 -18.37 -16.19
CA TRP A 254 -9.81 -17.18 -17.03
C TRP A 254 -8.36 -16.86 -17.40
N ALA A 255 -7.40 -17.44 -16.68
CA ALA A 255 -5.98 -17.14 -16.89
C ALA A 255 -5.49 -17.47 -18.32
N PRO A 256 -5.89 -18.57 -19.00
CA PRO A 256 -5.48 -18.83 -20.37
C PRO A 256 -5.99 -17.78 -21.35
N LEU A 257 -7.24 -17.31 -21.19
CA LEU A 257 -7.82 -16.27 -22.05
C LEU A 257 -7.10 -14.93 -21.86
N LEU A 258 -6.80 -14.56 -20.62
CA LEU A 258 -6.00 -13.37 -20.35
C LEU A 258 -4.59 -13.49 -20.92
N GLN A 259 -3.95 -14.66 -20.83
CA GLN A 259 -2.63 -14.89 -21.40
C GLN A 259 -2.62 -14.73 -22.92
N LEU A 260 -3.66 -15.24 -23.61
CA LEU A 260 -3.81 -15.07 -25.05
C LEU A 260 -4.00 -13.58 -25.40
N TYR A 261 -4.89 -12.89 -24.69
CA TYR A 261 -5.12 -11.45 -24.88
C TYR A 261 -3.83 -10.62 -24.71
N VAL A 262 -3.07 -10.88 -23.63
CA VAL A 262 -1.80 -10.19 -23.38
C VAL A 262 -0.81 -10.41 -24.53
N ARG A 263 -0.73 -11.62 -25.12
CA ARG A 263 0.14 -11.90 -26.27
C ARG A 263 -0.24 -11.18 -27.54
N ILE A 264 -1.54 -10.91 -27.74
CA ILE A 264 -2.02 -10.22 -28.94
C ILE A 264 -1.80 -8.70 -28.86
N VAL A 265 -1.85 -8.14 -27.63
CA VAL A 265 -1.80 -6.68 -27.39
C VAL A 265 -0.39 -6.22 -26.96
N SER A 266 0.55 -7.16 -26.80
CA SER A 266 1.97 -6.88 -26.55
C SER A 266 2.72 -6.67 -27.84
#